data_9e453fa312f3cee86b25b432a9d8456c
#
_entry.id   9e453fa312f3cee86b25b432a9d8456c
#
_cell.length_a   1.000
_cell.length_b   1.000
_cell.length_c   1.000
_cell.angle_alpha   90.00
_cell.angle_beta   90.00
_cell.angle_gamma   90.00
#
_symmetry.space_group_name_H-M   'P 1'
#
loop_
_entity.id
_entity.type
_entity.pdbx_description
1 polymer ?
#
loop_
_entity_poly.entity_id
_entity_poly.type
_entity_poly.pdbx_seq_one_letter_code
_entity_poly.pdbx_strand_id
1 'polypeptide(L)'
;MHAQRMLTLEECRNLAIQNNKELQISGEKIKMADNEKKAAFTKYFPQLSANGAYMWNQKDINLLDMGALSSSLSSSLGGLAQLPMIQHLMSGVNDMQHLDVQNIWVGNVSLVQPVFMGGKIVNYNQITKFAKQLAESMNNLQLQDLIYKTDETYWQVISLVNKKKLADAYVDLLRKMDSDVTAMIYEGVATEADGLSVKVKLNEAEMAQTKVENGLALTRMLLAQICGLSLEEDLSLADEKLDNFPVETTQASADLNEAFMNRNELRSLDLATKIYKRKERIALAEMLPNVALAANYFVTNPNVFNGFKNDFAGMFNVGVMVKVPLSGWWEGTYRRNSAKAETRIKTLEWQDAREKIELQVSQSVYKVNEAGKKLIASSRNMENAEENLRRANFGFEEGVIRL
;
A
#
# COMPACT_ATOMS: atom_id res chain seq x y z
N MET A 1 38.21 8.91 -11.42
CA MET A 1 38.10 9.63 -10.14
C MET A 1 36.66 10.05 -9.97
N HIS A 2 35.87 9.34 -9.15
CA HIS A 2 34.56 9.84 -8.75
C HIS A 2 34.82 10.99 -7.75
N ALA A 3 34.29 12.17 -8.06
CA ALA A 3 34.37 13.29 -7.14
C ALA A 3 33.54 12.91 -5.89
N GLN A 4 34.18 12.90 -4.73
CA GLN A 4 33.50 12.68 -3.45
C GLN A 4 32.41 13.73 -3.29
N ARG A 5 31.17 13.29 -3.21
CA ARG A 5 30.01 14.17 -3.11
C ARG A 5 29.75 14.48 -1.64
N MET A 6 29.93 15.74 -1.28
CA MET A 6 29.62 16.22 0.07
C MET A 6 28.14 16.60 0.14
N LEU A 7 27.40 16.04 1.09
CA LEU A 7 25.97 16.27 1.28
C LEU A 7 25.69 16.84 2.68
N THR A 8 24.81 17.83 2.71
CA THR A 8 24.19 18.33 3.94
C THR A 8 22.96 17.50 4.29
N LEU A 9 22.49 17.58 5.55
CA LEU A 9 21.25 16.92 5.98
C LEU A 9 20.05 17.33 5.12
N GLU A 10 19.95 18.62 4.78
CA GLU A 10 18.85 19.15 3.97
C GLU A 10 18.90 18.64 2.52
N GLU A 11 20.09 18.54 1.93
CA GLU A 11 20.27 17.93 0.61
C GLU A 11 19.90 16.45 0.61
N CYS A 12 20.27 15.69 1.66
CA CYS A 12 19.87 14.29 1.81
C CYS A 12 18.33 14.14 1.88
N ARG A 13 17.64 15.00 2.66
CA ARG A 13 16.17 15.01 2.72
C ARG A 13 15.57 15.31 1.36
N ASN A 14 16.06 16.30 0.65
CA ASN A 14 15.54 16.70 -0.67
C ASN A 14 15.74 15.59 -1.71
N LEU A 15 16.91 14.96 -1.74
CA LEU A 15 17.18 13.81 -2.61
C LEU A 15 16.29 12.61 -2.28
N ALA A 16 16.11 12.31 -1.00
CA ALA A 16 15.21 11.25 -0.55
C ALA A 16 13.77 11.53 -1.01
N ILE A 17 13.24 12.73 -0.81
CA ILE A 17 11.88 13.10 -1.25
C ILE A 17 11.71 12.96 -2.76
N GLN A 18 12.73 13.34 -3.54
CA GLN A 18 12.64 13.29 -5.01
C GLN A 18 12.80 11.88 -5.58
N ASN A 19 13.68 11.07 -5.01
CA ASN A 19 14.14 9.83 -5.65
C ASN A 19 13.66 8.54 -4.96
N ASN A 20 13.18 8.61 -3.71
CA ASN A 20 12.81 7.42 -2.95
C ASN A 20 11.64 6.68 -3.59
N LYS A 21 11.85 5.37 -3.84
CA LYS A 21 10.87 4.52 -4.52
C LYS A 21 9.61 4.26 -3.71
N GLU A 22 9.72 4.17 -2.37
CA GLU A 22 8.56 3.96 -1.51
C GLU A 22 7.61 5.16 -1.56
N LEU A 23 8.16 6.39 -1.58
CA LEU A 23 7.37 7.61 -1.72
C LEU A 23 6.73 7.71 -3.11
N GLN A 24 7.45 7.35 -4.18
CA GLN A 24 6.90 7.29 -5.55
C GLN A 24 5.75 6.28 -5.63
N ILE A 25 5.90 5.08 -5.06
CA ILE A 25 4.84 4.07 -4.96
C ILE A 25 3.62 4.62 -4.22
N SER A 26 3.84 5.35 -3.13
CA SER A 26 2.74 5.98 -2.39
C SER A 26 2.00 7.04 -3.23
N GLY A 27 2.71 7.82 -4.04
CA GLY A 27 2.13 8.73 -5.01
C GLY A 27 1.28 8.03 -6.09
N GLU A 28 1.73 6.88 -6.60
CA GLU A 28 0.93 6.08 -7.55
C GLU A 28 -0.34 5.50 -6.89
N LYS A 29 -0.30 5.13 -5.61
CA LYS A 29 -1.50 4.72 -4.85
C LYS A 29 -2.56 5.82 -4.77
N ILE A 30 -2.16 7.09 -4.67
CA ILE A 30 -3.09 8.22 -4.72
C ILE A 30 -3.76 8.30 -6.10
N LYS A 31 -2.98 8.17 -7.19
CA LYS A 31 -3.52 8.17 -8.57
C LYS A 31 -4.48 7.00 -8.79
N MET A 32 -4.15 5.82 -8.28
CA MET A 32 -5.02 4.64 -8.30
C MET A 32 -6.36 4.93 -7.59
N ALA A 33 -6.31 5.44 -6.36
CA ALA A 33 -7.52 5.78 -5.59
C ALA A 33 -8.36 6.89 -6.25
N ASP A 34 -7.73 7.87 -6.93
CA ASP A 34 -8.44 8.91 -7.70
C ASP A 34 -9.18 8.32 -8.90
N ASN A 35 -8.54 7.40 -9.63
CA ASN A 35 -9.18 6.71 -10.75
C ASN A 35 -10.32 5.79 -10.28
N GLU A 36 -10.17 5.09 -9.16
CA GLU A 36 -11.24 4.31 -8.55
C GLU A 36 -12.44 5.19 -8.14
N LYS A 37 -12.17 6.39 -7.60
CA LYS A 37 -13.22 7.36 -7.29
C LYS A 37 -13.94 7.83 -8.56
N LYS A 38 -13.23 8.10 -9.66
CA LYS A 38 -13.83 8.44 -10.95
C LYS A 38 -14.65 7.28 -11.50
N ALA A 39 -14.12 6.05 -11.45
CA ALA A 39 -14.84 4.84 -11.86
C ALA A 39 -16.09 4.59 -11.00
N ALA A 40 -16.05 4.87 -9.69
CA ALA A 40 -17.21 4.79 -8.83
C ALA A 40 -18.31 5.81 -9.23
N PHE A 41 -17.93 6.99 -9.65
CA PHE A 41 -18.86 8.02 -10.12
C PHE A 41 -19.59 7.62 -11.40
N THR A 42 -18.93 6.87 -12.31
CA THR A 42 -19.59 6.38 -13.55
C THR A 42 -20.75 5.41 -13.28
N LYS A 43 -20.84 4.83 -12.08
CA LYS A 43 -21.97 3.97 -11.68
C LYS A 43 -23.32 4.72 -11.56
N TYR A 44 -23.29 6.06 -11.55
CA TYR A 44 -24.50 6.87 -11.67
C TYR A 44 -25.04 6.96 -13.10
N PHE A 45 -24.21 6.67 -14.12
CA PHE A 45 -24.60 6.80 -15.52
C PHE A 45 -25.27 5.54 -16.04
N PRO A 46 -26.04 5.65 -17.15
CA PRO A 46 -26.57 4.49 -17.85
C PRO A 46 -25.43 3.56 -18.28
N GLN A 47 -25.64 2.28 -18.09
CA GLN A 47 -24.72 1.24 -18.55
C GLN A 47 -25.24 0.69 -19.88
N LEU A 48 -24.46 0.86 -20.94
CA LEU A 48 -24.74 0.34 -22.26
C LEU A 48 -23.90 -0.93 -22.46
N SER A 49 -24.55 -2.02 -22.86
CA SER A 49 -23.88 -3.27 -23.22
C SER A 49 -24.48 -3.84 -24.51
N ALA A 50 -23.63 -4.48 -25.30
CA ALA A 50 -24.05 -5.24 -26.48
C ALA A 50 -23.56 -6.68 -26.33
N ASN A 51 -24.45 -7.61 -26.58
CA ASN A 51 -24.18 -9.04 -26.55
C ASN A 51 -24.63 -9.65 -27.87
N GLY A 52 -23.88 -10.60 -28.41
CA GLY A 52 -24.23 -11.37 -29.59
C GLY A 52 -23.85 -12.83 -29.41
N ALA A 53 -24.70 -13.71 -29.90
CA ALA A 53 -24.41 -15.13 -29.92
C ALA A 53 -24.82 -15.72 -31.29
N TYR A 54 -24.02 -16.66 -31.78
CA TYR A 54 -24.33 -17.52 -32.89
C TYR A 54 -24.27 -18.96 -32.41
N MET A 55 -25.31 -19.72 -32.70
CA MET A 55 -25.36 -21.15 -32.39
C MET A 55 -25.72 -21.92 -33.66
N TRP A 56 -24.92 -22.95 -33.93
CA TRP A 56 -25.23 -23.93 -34.97
C TRP A 56 -25.74 -25.20 -34.30
N ASN A 57 -26.92 -25.67 -34.75
CA ASN A 57 -27.53 -26.91 -34.29
C ASN A 57 -27.49 -27.96 -35.38
N GLN A 58 -27.20 -29.18 -35.03
CA GLN A 58 -27.11 -30.32 -36.00
C GLN A 58 -28.46 -30.69 -36.56
N LYS A 59 -29.57 -30.40 -35.90
CA LYS A 59 -30.93 -30.77 -36.28
C LYS A 59 -31.88 -29.61 -36.10
N ASP A 60 -32.84 -29.53 -37.00
CA ASP A 60 -34.02 -28.67 -36.87
C ASP A 60 -35.00 -29.22 -35.84
N ILE A 61 -35.87 -28.37 -35.30
CA ILE A 61 -36.91 -28.75 -34.35
C ILE A 61 -38.24 -28.85 -35.11
N ASN A 62 -38.78 -30.06 -35.17
CA ASN A 62 -40.16 -30.26 -35.61
C ASN A 62 -41.09 -30.11 -34.41
N LEU A 63 -41.84 -29.02 -34.35
CA LEU A 63 -42.71 -28.70 -33.21
C LEU A 63 -43.91 -29.62 -33.06
N LEU A 64 -44.45 -30.20 -34.17
CA LEU A 64 -45.57 -31.12 -34.19
C LEU A 64 -45.42 -32.07 -35.39
N ASP A 65 -45.62 -33.35 -35.18
CA ASP A 65 -45.87 -34.29 -36.29
C ASP A 65 -47.30 -34.12 -36.77
N MET A 66 -47.50 -33.06 -37.55
CA MET A 66 -48.84 -32.74 -38.10
C MET A 66 -49.17 -33.56 -39.32
N GLY A 67 -48.29 -34.42 -39.79
CA GLY A 67 -48.56 -35.34 -40.89
C GLY A 67 -49.75 -36.26 -40.57
N ALA A 68 -49.87 -36.73 -39.35
CA ALA A 68 -50.96 -37.49 -38.85
C ALA A 68 -52.28 -36.66 -38.69
N LEU A 69 -52.16 -35.37 -38.34
CA LEU A 69 -53.30 -34.47 -38.17
C LEU A 69 -53.82 -34.00 -39.52
N SER A 70 -52.93 -33.67 -40.47
CA SER A 70 -53.36 -33.28 -41.84
C SER A 70 -54.00 -34.42 -42.60
N SER A 71 -53.55 -35.66 -42.45
CA SER A 71 -54.11 -36.84 -43.03
C SER A 71 -55.51 -37.18 -42.41
N SER A 72 -55.70 -37.01 -41.12
CA SER A 72 -56.95 -37.19 -40.43
C SER A 72 -57.98 -36.09 -40.78
N LEU A 73 -57.49 -34.82 -40.92
CA LEU A 73 -58.31 -33.70 -41.31
C LEU A 73 -58.77 -33.80 -42.79
N SER A 74 -57.83 -34.18 -43.68
CA SER A 74 -58.19 -34.40 -45.12
C SER A 74 -59.14 -35.55 -45.33
N SER A 75 -59.02 -36.61 -44.54
CA SER A 75 -59.96 -37.73 -44.59
C SER A 75 -61.34 -37.36 -44.02
N SER A 76 -61.44 -36.46 -43.04
CA SER A 76 -62.67 -35.97 -42.43
C SER A 76 -63.39 -34.92 -43.26
N LEU A 77 -62.69 -34.13 -44.06
CA LEU A 77 -63.22 -33.05 -44.88
C LEU A 77 -63.60 -33.50 -46.27
N GLY A 78 -63.25 -34.72 -46.69
CA GLY A 78 -63.61 -35.31 -47.99
C GLY A 78 -63.37 -34.36 -49.17
N GLY A 79 -64.38 -34.17 -50.04
CA GLY A 79 -64.27 -33.28 -51.21
C GLY A 79 -64.11 -31.80 -50.93
N LEU A 80 -64.25 -31.32 -49.67
CA LEU A 80 -64.03 -29.95 -49.26
C LEU A 80 -62.53 -29.63 -49.12
N ALA A 81 -61.67 -30.63 -48.99
CA ALA A 81 -60.23 -30.47 -48.93
C ALA A 81 -59.63 -29.93 -50.23
N GLN A 82 -60.31 -29.95 -51.33
CA GLN A 82 -59.90 -29.43 -52.63
C GLN A 82 -60.26 -27.95 -52.86
N LEU A 83 -60.90 -27.30 -51.90
CA LEU A 83 -61.22 -25.89 -52.01
C LEU A 83 -59.96 -25.04 -51.80
N PRO A 84 -59.71 -24.02 -52.67
CA PRO A 84 -58.46 -23.23 -52.60
C PRO A 84 -58.21 -22.57 -51.24
N MET A 85 -59.29 -22.23 -50.53
CA MET A 85 -59.22 -21.62 -49.19
C MET A 85 -58.73 -22.61 -48.11
N ILE A 86 -59.13 -23.88 -48.21
CA ILE A 86 -58.71 -24.94 -47.29
C ILE A 86 -57.26 -25.36 -47.58
N GLN A 87 -56.90 -25.43 -48.88
CA GLN A 87 -55.48 -25.66 -49.27
C GLN A 87 -54.59 -24.54 -48.80
N HIS A 88 -55.02 -23.29 -48.83
CA HIS A 88 -54.23 -22.15 -48.31
C HIS A 88 -54.16 -22.18 -46.80
N LEU A 89 -55.14 -22.61 -46.08
CA LEU A 89 -55.12 -22.83 -44.64
C LEU A 89 -54.16 -23.98 -44.26
N MET A 90 -54.21 -25.07 -45.01
CA MET A 90 -53.33 -26.24 -44.80
C MET A 90 -51.87 -25.94 -45.15
N SER A 91 -51.59 -25.13 -46.15
CA SER A 91 -50.26 -24.69 -46.46
C SER A 91 -49.65 -23.77 -45.35
N GLY A 92 -50.50 -22.87 -44.82
CA GLY A 92 -50.09 -22.01 -43.68
C GLY A 92 -49.85 -22.79 -42.40
N VAL A 93 -50.56 -23.89 -42.18
CA VAL A 93 -50.30 -24.81 -41.07
C VAL A 93 -49.03 -25.63 -41.30
N ASN A 94 -48.73 -26.01 -42.55
CA ASN A 94 -47.52 -26.73 -42.90
C ASN A 94 -46.28 -25.88 -42.76
N ASP A 95 -46.36 -24.57 -43.06
CA ASP A 95 -45.27 -23.64 -42.88
C ASP A 95 -44.92 -23.43 -41.39
N MET A 96 -45.83 -23.73 -40.47
CA MET A 96 -45.62 -23.71 -39.03
C MET A 96 -44.94 -24.99 -38.48
N GLN A 97 -44.79 -26.04 -39.29
CA GLN A 97 -44.25 -27.33 -38.83
C GLN A 97 -42.74 -27.38 -38.70
N HIS A 98 -42.03 -26.60 -39.48
CA HIS A 98 -40.58 -26.68 -39.61
C HIS A 98 -39.94 -25.40 -39.06
N LEU A 99 -39.36 -25.53 -37.88
CA LEU A 99 -38.53 -24.48 -37.30
C LEU A 99 -37.08 -24.71 -37.75
N ASP A 100 -36.64 -23.90 -38.71
CA ASP A 100 -35.23 -23.82 -39.06
C ASP A 100 -34.46 -23.15 -37.91
N VAL A 101 -33.92 -23.98 -37.04
CA VAL A 101 -33.11 -23.56 -35.89
C VAL A 101 -31.67 -24.00 -36.07
N GLN A 102 -31.23 -24.38 -37.29
CA GLN A 102 -29.85 -24.78 -37.54
C GLN A 102 -28.87 -23.61 -37.26
N ASN A 103 -29.26 -22.43 -37.70
CA ASN A 103 -28.43 -21.23 -37.53
C ASN A 103 -29.21 -20.19 -36.70
N ILE A 104 -28.86 -20.08 -35.44
CA ILE A 104 -29.46 -19.11 -34.54
C ILE A 104 -28.52 -17.94 -34.32
N TRP A 105 -28.99 -16.76 -34.67
CA TRP A 105 -28.30 -15.49 -34.36
C TRP A 105 -29.13 -14.73 -33.33
N VAL A 106 -28.47 -14.31 -32.26
CA VAL A 106 -29.08 -13.47 -31.23
C VAL A 106 -28.18 -12.27 -30.97
N GLY A 107 -28.76 -11.08 -31.10
CA GLY A 107 -28.09 -9.83 -30.75
C GLY A 107 -28.94 -9.06 -29.75
N ASN A 108 -28.31 -8.46 -28.76
CA ASN A 108 -28.97 -7.60 -27.78
C ASN A 108 -28.11 -6.39 -27.45
N VAL A 109 -28.68 -5.20 -27.59
CA VAL A 109 -28.13 -3.96 -27.05
C VAL A 109 -29.00 -3.55 -25.88
N SER A 110 -28.38 -3.46 -24.69
CA SER A 110 -29.07 -3.19 -23.43
C SER A 110 -28.55 -1.92 -22.80
N LEU A 111 -29.42 -1.02 -22.41
CA LEU A 111 -29.13 0.19 -21.63
C LEU A 111 -29.86 0.04 -20.30
N VAL A 112 -29.10 0.10 -19.20
CA VAL A 112 -29.61 0.00 -17.83
C VAL A 112 -29.20 1.24 -17.04
N GLN A 113 -30.23 2.01 -16.59
CA GLN A 113 -30.02 3.17 -15.72
C GLN A 113 -30.48 2.85 -14.30
N PRO A 114 -29.56 2.76 -13.31
CA PRO A 114 -29.94 2.64 -11.91
C PRO A 114 -30.67 3.92 -11.45
N VAL A 115 -31.87 3.77 -10.90
CA VAL A 115 -32.66 4.88 -10.32
C VAL A 115 -32.54 4.86 -8.79
N PHE A 116 -32.73 3.66 -8.20
CA PHE A 116 -32.61 3.47 -6.77
C PHE A 116 -31.99 2.10 -6.48
N MET A 117 -30.87 2.09 -5.74
CA MET A 117 -30.14 0.88 -5.38
C MET A 117 -29.97 0.79 -3.86
N GLY A 118 -30.99 1.15 -3.08
CA GLY A 118 -30.91 1.17 -1.62
C GLY A 118 -29.86 2.11 -1.04
N GLY A 119 -29.34 3.05 -1.86
CA GLY A 119 -28.23 3.93 -1.49
C GLY A 119 -26.82 3.32 -1.70
N LYS A 120 -26.71 2.14 -2.33
CA LYS A 120 -25.45 1.44 -2.57
C LYS A 120 -24.46 2.29 -3.36
N ILE A 121 -24.91 2.90 -4.48
CA ILE A 121 -24.07 3.75 -5.34
C ILE A 121 -23.54 4.95 -4.58
N VAL A 122 -24.39 5.63 -3.80
CA VAL A 122 -24.01 6.80 -3.00
C VAL A 122 -22.95 6.44 -1.95
N ASN A 123 -23.20 5.34 -1.20
CA ASN A 123 -22.24 4.91 -0.17
C ASN A 123 -20.93 4.42 -0.78
N TYR A 124 -20.96 3.75 -1.95
CA TYR A 124 -19.76 3.34 -2.66
C TYR A 124 -18.93 4.54 -3.12
N ASN A 125 -19.56 5.58 -3.65
CA ASN A 125 -18.87 6.84 -4.00
C ASN A 125 -18.28 7.55 -2.77
N GLN A 126 -18.93 7.48 -1.60
CA GLN A 126 -18.36 8.00 -0.35
C GLN A 126 -17.16 7.17 0.11
N ILE A 127 -17.20 5.84 -0.03
CA ILE A 127 -16.07 4.95 0.28
C ILE A 127 -14.86 5.33 -0.55
N THR A 128 -15.01 5.44 -1.88
CA THR A 128 -13.87 5.77 -2.77
C THR A 128 -13.36 7.19 -2.55
N LYS A 129 -14.24 8.14 -2.18
CA LYS A 129 -13.81 9.47 -1.75
C LYS A 129 -12.94 9.41 -0.49
N PHE A 130 -13.36 8.68 0.55
CA PHE A 130 -12.56 8.52 1.77
C PHE A 130 -11.31 7.68 1.53
N ALA A 131 -11.35 6.69 0.62
CA ALA A 131 -10.18 5.90 0.24
C ALA A 131 -9.10 6.76 -0.42
N LYS A 132 -9.48 7.72 -1.28
CA LYS A 132 -8.53 8.69 -1.82
C LYS A 132 -7.90 9.54 -0.71
N GLN A 133 -8.70 10.09 0.19
CA GLN A 133 -8.20 10.88 1.33
C GLN A 133 -7.29 10.05 2.25
N LEU A 134 -7.61 8.76 2.41
CA LEU A 134 -6.77 7.81 3.17
C LEU A 134 -5.42 7.60 2.47
N ALA A 135 -5.41 7.42 1.14
CA ALA A 135 -4.18 7.30 0.38
C ALA A 135 -3.31 8.56 0.48
N GLU A 136 -3.91 9.75 0.45
CA GLU A 136 -3.22 11.04 0.68
C GLU A 136 -2.63 11.13 2.10
N SER A 137 -3.38 10.71 3.12
CA SER A 137 -2.90 10.68 4.52
C SER A 137 -1.77 9.67 4.73
N MET A 138 -1.85 8.50 4.09
CA MET A 138 -0.79 7.49 4.12
C MET A 138 0.47 7.94 3.39
N ASN A 139 0.33 8.70 2.31
CA ASN A 139 1.48 9.31 1.63
C ASN A 139 2.20 10.33 2.51
N ASN A 140 1.45 11.16 3.25
CA ASN A 140 2.04 12.10 4.19
C ASN A 140 2.74 11.39 5.35
N LEU A 141 2.18 10.26 5.82
CA LEU A 141 2.84 9.40 6.81
C LEU A 141 4.16 8.84 6.27
N GLN A 142 4.14 8.31 5.04
CA GLN A 142 5.35 7.79 4.39
C GLN A 142 6.42 8.87 4.18
N LEU A 143 6.01 10.10 3.87
CA LEU A 143 6.92 11.24 3.78
C LEU A 143 7.58 11.57 5.12
N GLN A 144 6.80 11.59 6.21
CA GLN A 144 7.32 11.84 7.56
C GLN A 144 8.30 10.73 8.00
N ASP A 145 7.94 9.47 7.75
CA ASP A 145 8.81 8.32 8.02
C ASP A 145 10.10 8.37 7.22
N LEU A 146 10.04 8.77 5.95
CA LEU A 146 11.21 8.91 5.10
C LEU A 146 12.16 9.98 5.62
N ILE A 147 11.63 11.16 5.99
CA ILE A 147 12.44 12.24 6.57
C ILE A 147 13.11 11.76 7.86
N TYR A 148 12.35 11.12 8.75
CA TYR A 148 12.88 10.61 10.01
C TYR A 148 14.00 9.58 9.79
N LYS A 149 13.80 8.60 8.90
CA LYS A 149 14.82 7.59 8.55
C LYS A 149 16.07 8.22 7.93
N THR A 150 15.88 9.25 7.09
CA THR A 150 16.99 9.99 6.48
C THR A 150 17.83 10.66 7.57
N ASP A 151 17.18 11.36 8.50
CA ASP A 151 17.84 12.05 9.61
C ASP A 151 18.56 11.06 10.52
N GLU A 152 17.90 9.98 10.92
CA GLU A 152 18.46 8.93 11.76
C GLU A 152 19.70 8.32 11.10
N THR A 153 19.61 7.96 9.82
CA THR A 153 20.74 7.36 9.09
C THR A 153 21.88 8.34 8.90
N TYR A 154 21.58 9.62 8.62
CA TYR A 154 22.58 10.68 8.50
C TYR A 154 23.40 10.81 9.78
N TRP A 155 22.75 10.96 10.94
CA TRP A 155 23.43 11.07 12.23
C TRP A 155 24.10 9.78 12.67
N GLN A 156 23.61 8.63 12.21
CA GLN A 156 24.27 7.34 12.44
C GLN A 156 25.61 7.26 11.68
N VAL A 157 25.69 7.76 10.44
CA VAL A 157 26.96 7.88 9.70
C VAL A 157 27.93 8.76 10.48
N ILE A 158 27.51 9.96 10.93
CA ILE A 158 28.35 10.87 11.72
C ILE A 158 28.87 10.17 12.99
N SER A 159 28.01 9.47 13.71
CA SER A 159 28.40 8.69 14.90
C SER A 159 29.45 7.62 14.58
N LEU A 160 29.27 6.90 13.45
CA LEU A 160 30.22 5.85 13.03
C LEU A 160 31.57 6.43 12.56
N VAL A 161 31.58 7.58 11.90
CA VAL A 161 32.81 8.30 11.54
C VAL A 161 33.61 8.63 12.78
N ASN A 162 32.98 9.18 13.82
CA ASN A 162 33.65 9.49 15.06
C ASN A 162 34.11 8.23 15.84
N LYS A 163 33.32 7.15 15.80
CA LYS A 163 33.76 5.86 16.35
C LYS A 163 34.93 5.27 15.58
N LYS A 164 35.02 5.48 14.26
CA LYS A 164 36.18 5.07 13.46
C LYS A 164 37.41 5.84 13.87
N LYS A 165 37.33 7.19 13.98
CA LYS A 165 38.46 8.01 14.47
C LYS A 165 38.99 7.50 15.83
N LEU A 166 38.09 7.16 16.76
CA LEU A 166 38.45 6.59 18.06
C LEU A 166 39.10 5.21 17.93
N ALA A 167 38.54 4.31 17.11
CA ALA A 167 39.10 2.98 16.90
C ALA A 167 40.52 3.04 16.26
N ASP A 168 40.68 3.90 15.25
CA ASP A 168 41.98 4.13 14.60
C ASP A 168 43.01 4.61 15.63
N ALA A 169 42.70 5.63 16.42
CA ALA A 169 43.61 6.15 17.46
C ALA A 169 43.95 5.10 18.54
N TYR A 170 42.97 4.24 18.88
CA TYR A 170 43.20 3.18 19.88
C TYR A 170 44.08 2.06 19.32
N VAL A 171 43.92 1.66 18.07
CA VAL A 171 44.79 0.69 17.39
C VAL A 171 46.23 1.25 17.29
N ASP A 172 46.38 2.52 16.92
CA ASP A 172 47.72 3.17 16.83
C ASP A 172 48.42 3.25 18.18
N LEU A 173 47.66 3.54 19.23
CA LEU A 173 48.22 3.52 20.62
C LEU A 173 48.71 2.11 21.00
N LEU A 174 47.91 1.07 20.74
CA LEU A 174 48.27 -0.31 21.07
C LEU A 174 49.45 -0.83 20.23
N ARG A 175 49.55 -0.42 18.96
CA ARG A 175 50.73 -0.72 18.11
C ARG A 175 52.00 -0.10 18.68
N LYS A 176 51.90 1.15 19.14
CA LYS A 176 53.02 1.81 19.82
C LYS A 176 53.40 1.07 21.12
N MET A 177 52.39 0.71 21.94
CA MET A 177 52.65 -0.07 23.16
C MET A 177 53.27 -1.44 22.88
N ASP A 178 52.87 -2.16 21.83
CA ASP A 178 53.47 -3.45 21.43
C ASP A 178 54.94 -3.28 21.06
N SER A 179 55.29 -2.21 20.35
CA SER A 179 56.65 -1.84 20.02
C SER A 179 57.49 -1.52 21.28
N ASP A 180 56.96 -0.68 22.17
CA ASP A 180 57.63 -0.25 23.40
C ASP A 180 57.85 -1.44 24.35
N VAL A 181 56.84 -2.28 24.58
CA VAL A 181 56.95 -3.48 25.42
C VAL A 181 57.91 -4.50 24.82
N THR A 182 57.95 -4.65 23.49
CA THR A 182 58.93 -5.51 22.81
C THR A 182 60.37 -5.05 23.09
N ALA A 183 60.64 -3.74 23.04
CA ALA A 183 61.93 -3.17 23.40
C ALA A 183 62.27 -3.40 24.89
N MET A 184 61.29 -3.24 25.79
CA MET A 184 61.45 -3.49 27.23
C MET A 184 61.75 -4.96 27.53
N ILE A 185 61.18 -5.92 26.80
CA ILE A 185 61.49 -7.34 26.92
C ILE A 185 62.92 -7.62 26.50
N TYR A 186 63.41 -7.00 25.41
CA TYR A 186 64.78 -7.13 24.94
C TYR A 186 65.77 -6.64 25.98
N GLU A 187 65.44 -5.55 26.66
CA GLU A 187 66.28 -4.99 27.76
C GLU A 187 66.06 -5.70 29.11
N GLY A 188 65.18 -6.71 29.18
CA GLY A 188 64.94 -7.49 30.41
C GLY A 188 64.06 -6.77 31.45
N VAL A 189 63.44 -5.68 31.12
CA VAL A 189 62.64 -4.85 32.04
C VAL A 189 61.15 -5.27 32.07
N ALA A 190 60.67 -5.98 31.02
CA ALA A 190 59.30 -6.54 30.90
C ALA A 190 59.36 -8.06 30.65
N THR A 191 58.22 -8.76 30.88
CA THR A 191 58.11 -10.21 30.67
C THR A 191 57.43 -10.53 29.31
N GLU A 192 57.68 -11.72 28.77
CA GLU A 192 56.96 -12.20 27.57
C GLU A 192 55.42 -12.20 27.77
N ALA A 193 54.97 -12.44 29.01
CA ALA A 193 53.53 -12.43 29.33
C ALA A 193 52.93 -11.01 29.15
N ASP A 194 53.68 -9.96 29.46
CA ASP A 194 53.27 -8.57 29.24
C ASP A 194 53.13 -8.30 27.74
N GLY A 195 54.09 -8.73 26.92
CA GLY A 195 54.01 -8.61 25.46
C GLY A 195 52.83 -9.36 24.85
N LEU A 196 52.57 -10.59 25.30
CA LEU A 196 51.41 -11.35 24.84
C LEU A 196 50.06 -10.67 25.21
N SER A 197 50.01 -10.06 26.41
CA SER A 197 48.80 -9.32 26.86
C SER A 197 48.52 -8.12 25.98
N VAL A 198 49.53 -7.37 25.55
CA VAL A 198 49.39 -6.23 24.63
C VAL A 198 48.95 -6.71 23.25
N LYS A 199 49.51 -7.83 22.72
CA LYS A 199 49.14 -8.41 21.44
C LYS A 199 47.68 -8.85 21.41
N VAL A 200 47.18 -9.48 22.49
CA VAL A 200 45.75 -9.84 22.60
C VAL A 200 44.87 -8.59 22.50
N LYS A 201 45.18 -7.53 23.24
CA LYS A 201 44.44 -6.26 23.19
C LYS A 201 44.49 -5.62 21.81
N LEU A 202 45.64 -5.66 21.12
CA LEU A 202 45.81 -5.15 19.77
C LEU A 202 44.89 -5.89 18.78
N ASN A 203 44.89 -7.21 18.83
CA ASN A 203 44.04 -8.03 17.99
C ASN A 203 42.54 -7.72 18.23
N GLU A 204 42.12 -7.56 19.49
CA GLU A 204 40.74 -7.17 19.84
C GLU A 204 40.38 -5.79 19.27
N ALA A 205 41.32 -4.83 19.38
CA ALA A 205 41.13 -3.47 18.83
C ALA A 205 41.04 -3.46 17.30
N GLU A 206 41.86 -4.23 16.59
CA GLU A 206 41.82 -4.37 15.13
C GLU A 206 40.53 -5.02 14.66
N MET A 207 40.01 -6.03 15.39
CA MET A 207 38.67 -6.61 15.11
C MET A 207 37.55 -5.58 15.31
N ALA A 208 37.63 -4.78 16.39
CA ALA A 208 36.68 -3.71 16.66
C ALA A 208 36.71 -2.62 15.58
N GLN A 209 37.92 -2.22 15.12
CA GLN A 209 38.14 -1.27 14.02
C GLN A 209 37.46 -1.79 12.74
N THR A 210 37.72 -3.03 12.34
CA THR A 210 37.12 -3.67 11.17
C THR A 210 35.60 -3.68 11.25
N LYS A 211 35.04 -3.96 12.44
CA LYS A 211 33.59 -3.93 12.65
C LYS A 211 32.98 -2.54 12.45
N VAL A 212 33.65 -1.50 12.92
CA VAL A 212 33.22 -0.11 12.77
C VAL A 212 33.32 0.32 11.29
N GLU A 213 34.40 -0.04 10.59
CA GLU A 213 34.56 0.26 9.16
C GLU A 213 33.49 -0.37 8.31
N ASN A 214 33.20 -1.65 8.53
CA ASN A 214 32.12 -2.33 7.84
C ASN A 214 30.76 -1.70 8.15
N GLY A 215 30.52 -1.34 9.42
CA GLY A 215 29.30 -0.65 9.84
C GLY A 215 29.14 0.70 9.16
N LEU A 216 30.21 1.48 9.04
CA LEU A 216 30.22 2.77 8.35
C LEU A 216 29.93 2.61 6.86
N ALA A 217 30.57 1.67 6.18
CA ALA A 217 30.35 1.39 4.77
C ALA A 217 28.89 1.00 4.49
N LEU A 218 28.33 0.08 5.28
CA LEU A 218 26.93 -0.35 5.13
C LEU A 218 25.93 0.78 5.42
N THR A 219 26.22 1.63 6.41
CA THR A 219 25.32 2.76 6.74
C THR A 219 25.35 3.85 5.67
N ARG A 220 26.53 4.11 5.04
CA ARG A 220 26.65 4.99 3.88
C ARG A 220 25.88 4.43 2.68
N MET A 221 25.96 3.13 2.40
CA MET A 221 25.15 2.47 1.36
C MET A 221 23.65 2.60 1.65
N LEU A 222 23.24 2.45 2.91
CA LEU A 222 21.84 2.64 3.31
C LEU A 222 21.38 4.09 3.06
N LEU A 223 22.21 5.09 3.42
CA LEU A 223 21.89 6.49 3.15
C LEU A 223 21.80 6.76 1.64
N ALA A 224 22.73 6.22 0.85
CA ALA A 224 22.67 6.29 -0.61
C ALA A 224 21.37 5.72 -1.17
N GLN A 225 20.95 4.55 -0.69
CA GLN A 225 19.69 3.92 -1.07
C GLN A 225 18.47 4.80 -0.73
N ILE A 226 18.43 5.36 0.48
CA ILE A 226 17.36 6.26 0.93
C ILE A 226 17.28 7.50 0.03
N CYS A 227 18.44 8.09 -0.31
CA CYS A 227 18.55 9.25 -1.19
C CYS A 227 18.34 8.92 -2.67
N GLY A 228 18.22 7.63 -3.03
CA GLY A 228 18.07 7.18 -4.42
C GLY A 228 19.35 7.35 -5.26
N LEU A 229 20.51 7.32 -4.60
CA LEU A 229 21.84 7.37 -5.22
C LEU A 229 22.38 5.95 -5.47
N SER A 230 23.49 5.85 -6.23
CA SER A 230 24.17 4.57 -6.40
C SER A 230 24.78 4.09 -5.08
N LEU A 231 24.73 2.76 -4.82
CA LEU A 231 25.35 2.16 -3.63
C LEU A 231 26.87 2.25 -3.64
N GLU A 232 27.47 2.43 -4.82
CA GLU A 232 28.92 2.55 -5.01
C GLU A 232 29.40 4.01 -4.95
N GLU A 233 28.49 4.97 -4.77
CA GLU A 233 28.83 6.40 -4.69
C GLU A 233 29.57 6.69 -3.37
N ASP A 234 30.76 7.27 -3.47
CA ASP A 234 31.52 7.67 -2.29
C ASP A 234 30.92 8.95 -1.68
N LEU A 235 30.12 8.76 -0.62
CA LEU A 235 29.41 9.82 0.07
C LEU A 235 30.23 10.34 1.25
N SER A 236 30.40 11.66 1.34
CA SER A 236 30.84 12.35 2.55
C SER A 236 29.76 13.30 3.04
N LEU A 237 29.66 13.49 4.34
CA LEU A 237 28.66 14.37 4.94
C LEU A 237 29.32 15.64 5.47
N ALA A 238 28.62 16.76 5.34
CA ALA A 238 29.13 18.05 5.74
C ALA A 238 29.53 18.09 7.24
N ASP A 239 28.76 17.38 8.06
CA ASP A 239 28.92 17.36 9.51
C ASP A 239 29.95 16.32 10.02
N GLU A 240 30.62 15.55 9.14
CA GLU A 240 31.70 14.60 9.54
C GLU A 240 32.92 15.28 10.20
N LYS A 241 33.06 16.58 9.96
CA LYS A 241 34.17 17.40 10.51
C LYS A 241 33.81 18.22 11.75
N LEU A 242 32.57 18.09 12.23
CA LEU A 242 32.12 18.76 13.44
C LEU A 242 32.78 18.11 14.67
N ASP A 243 33.75 18.80 15.26
CA ASP A 243 34.41 18.35 16.47
C ASP A 243 33.72 18.87 17.75
N ASN A 244 32.95 19.96 17.65
CA ASN A 244 32.21 20.54 18.78
C ASN A 244 30.73 20.72 18.45
N PHE A 245 29.89 20.07 19.23
CA PHE A 245 28.42 20.26 19.18
C PHE A 245 28.02 21.37 20.16
N PRO A 246 27.23 22.35 19.73
CA PRO A 246 26.67 23.36 20.65
C PRO A 246 25.81 22.68 21.72
N VAL A 247 26.16 22.89 22.98
CA VAL A 247 25.41 22.35 24.12
C VAL A 247 24.28 23.31 24.45
N GLU A 248 23.22 23.30 23.64
CA GLU A 248 21.98 24.01 23.98
C GLU A 248 21.03 23.06 24.73
N THR A 249 20.74 23.39 25.96
CA THR A 249 19.79 22.62 26.79
C THR A 249 18.43 23.30 26.83
N THR A 250 17.62 23.02 25.85
CA THR A 250 16.21 23.38 25.90
C THR A 250 15.44 22.23 26.54
N GLN A 251 14.67 22.52 27.60
CA GLN A 251 13.81 21.52 28.19
C GLN A 251 12.66 21.22 27.20
N ALA A 252 12.62 20.02 26.67
CA ALA A 252 11.59 19.60 25.74
C ALA A 252 10.25 19.50 26.46
N SER A 253 9.21 20.09 25.85
CA SER A 253 7.80 19.92 26.22
C SER A 253 7.02 19.64 24.93
N ALA A 254 5.93 18.91 25.02
CA ALA A 254 5.05 18.65 23.88
C ALA A 254 3.59 18.88 24.27
N ASP A 255 2.83 19.51 23.36
CA ASP A 255 1.38 19.62 23.48
C ASP A 255 0.72 18.39 22.84
N LEU A 256 0.05 17.58 23.66
CA LEU A 256 -0.67 16.39 23.24
C LEU A 256 -1.81 16.72 22.26
N ASN A 257 -2.47 17.88 22.41
CA ASN A 257 -3.56 18.27 21.51
C ASN A 257 -3.02 18.58 20.11
N GLU A 258 -1.91 19.28 20.03
CA GLU A 258 -1.23 19.55 18.78
C GLU A 258 -0.77 18.24 18.11
N ALA A 259 -0.21 17.31 18.89
CA ALA A 259 0.17 15.99 18.39
C ALA A 259 -1.04 15.25 17.81
N PHE A 260 -2.18 15.19 18.51
CA PHE A 260 -3.38 14.51 18.02
C PHE A 260 -3.96 15.14 16.75
N MET A 261 -3.88 16.44 16.58
CA MET A 261 -4.38 17.14 15.39
C MET A 261 -3.49 16.90 14.15
N ASN A 262 -2.19 16.75 14.34
CA ASN A 262 -1.23 16.69 13.24
C ASN A 262 -0.77 15.27 12.87
N ARG A 263 -1.11 14.24 13.70
CA ARG A 263 -0.70 12.86 13.43
C ARG A 263 -1.54 12.23 12.30
N ASN A 264 -0.87 11.90 11.21
CA ASN A 264 -1.49 11.28 10.04
C ASN A 264 -2.02 9.86 10.31
N GLU A 265 -1.50 9.16 11.32
CA GLU A 265 -1.98 7.85 11.78
C GLU A 265 -3.43 7.94 12.26
N LEU A 266 -3.76 8.93 13.12
CA LEU A 266 -5.11 9.13 13.63
C LEU A 266 -6.08 9.55 12.53
N ARG A 267 -5.63 10.43 11.62
CA ARG A 267 -6.40 10.82 10.45
C ARG A 267 -6.71 9.63 9.54
N SER A 268 -5.74 8.76 9.31
CA SER A 268 -5.91 7.55 8.50
C SER A 268 -6.91 6.58 9.12
N LEU A 269 -6.85 6.36 10.43
CA LEU A 269 -7.78 5.49 11.15
C LEU A 269 -9.21 6.08 11.23
N ASP A 270 -9.35 7.40 11.36
CA ASP A 270 -10.65 8.07 11.27
C ASP A 270 -11.27 7.90 9.89
N LEU A 271 -10.50 8.09 8.82
CA LEU A 271 -10.95 7.85 7.44
C LEU A 271 -11.31 6.38 7.21
N ALA A 272 -10.53 5.44 7.73
CA ALA A 272 -10.86 4.02 7.71
C ALA A 272 -12.20 3.75 8.44
N THR A 273 -12.40 4.31 9.61
CA THR A 273 -13.67 4.20 10.35
C THR A 273 -14.86 4.74 9.54
N LYS A 274 -14.68 5.87 8.85
CA LYS A 274 -15.70 6.43 7.94
C LYS A 274 -16.00 5.50 6.77
N ILE A 275 -14.99 4.84 6.19
CA ILE A 275 -15.17 3.84 5.13
C ILE A 275 -16.01 2.67 5.64
N TYR A 276 -15.69 2.12 6.81
CA TYR A 276 -16.42 0.97 7.38
C TYR A 276 -17.85 1.32 7.76
N LYS A 277 -18.13 2.53 8.25
CA LYS A 277 -19.51 3.04 8.43
C LYS A 277 -20.30 3.08 7.12
N ARG A 278 -19.66 3.35 5.98
CA ARG A 278 -20.31 3.30 4.67
C ARG A 278 -20.50 1.87 4.17
N LYS A 279 -19.57 0.95 4.47
CA LYS A 279 -19.75 -0.49 4.21
C LYS A 279 -20.95 -1.07 4.98
N GLU A 280 -21.14 -0.68 6.24
CA GLU A 280 -22.34 -1.05 7.02
C GLU A 280 -23.64 -0.61 6.32
N ARG A 281 -23.65 0.61 5.75
CA ARG A 281 -24.81 1.11 4.98
C ARG A 281 -25.01 0.38 3.65
N ILE A 282 -23.93 -0.09 3.02
CA ILE A 282 -24.04 -0.94 1.83
C ILE A 282 -24.66 -2.29 2.19
N ALA A 283 -24.25 -2.92 3.30
CA ALA A 283 -24.86 -4.15 3.78
C ALA A 283 -26.36 -3.98 4.07
N LEU A 284 -26.77 -2.83 4.61
CA LEU A 284 -28.19 -2.49 4.75
C LEU A 284 -28.88 -2.32 3.39
N ALA A 285 -28.21 -1.68 2.42
CA ALA A 285 -28.76 -1.45 1.08
C ALA A 285 -29.05 -2.75 0.31
N GLU A 286 -28.35 -3.84 0.63
CA GLU A 286 -28.61 -5.17 0.03
C GLU A 286 -29.95 -5.77 0.42
N MET A 287 -30.56 -5.30 1.52
CA MET A 287 -31.90 -5.69 1.96
C MET A 287 -33.01 -4.79 1.41
N LEU A 288 -32.68 -3.69 0.72
CA LEU A 288 -33.63 -2.74 0.17
C LEU A 288 -33.99 -3.05 -1.29
N PRO A 289 -35.16 -2.61 -1.76
CA PRO A 289 -35.51 -2.74 -3.17
C PRO A 289 -34.48 -2.04 -4.08
N ASN A 290 -34.28 -2.61 -5.27
CA ASN A 290 -33.51 -2.00 -6.34
C ASN A 290 -34.46 -1.66 -7.49
N VAL A 291 -34.34 -0.44 -8.02
CA VAL A 291 -35.12 0.06 -9.15
C VAL A 291 -34.20 0.54 -10.24
N ALA A 292 -34.38 0.05 -11.46
CA ALA A 292 -33.63 0.49 -12.62
C ALA A 292 -34.57 0.68 -13.81
N LEU A 293 -34.26 1.65 -14.68
CA LEU A 293 -34.85 1.72 -16.01
C LEU A 293 -34.02 0.85 -16.95
N ALA A 294 -34.65 0.08 -17.79
CA ALA A 294 -34.02 -0.74 -18.81
C ALA A 294 -34.62 -0.44 -20.18
N ALA A 295 -33.76 -0.30 -21.18
CA ALA A 295 -34.12 -0.24 -22.57
C ALA A 295 -33.28 -1.26 -23.33
N ASN A 296 -33.93 -2.09 -24.15
CA ASN A 296 -33.25 -3.13 -24.91
C ASN A 296 -33.68 -3.09 -26.37
N TYR A 297 -32.72 -3.33 -27.26
CA TYR A 297 -32.99 -3.66 -28.65
C TYR A 297 -32.47 -5.07 -28.89
N PHE A 298 -33.39 -5.95 -29.22
CA PHE A 298 -33.13 -7.37 -29.38
C PHE A 298 -33.33 -7.75 -30.86
N VAL A 299 -32.36 -8.46 -31.43
CA VAL A 299 -32.39 -8.93 -32.83
C VAL A 299 -32.19 -10.42 -32.83
N THR A 300 -33.00 -11.13 -33.60
CA THR A 300 -32.85 -12.59 -33.78
C THR A 300 -33.02 -13.00 -35.22
N ASN A 301 -32.36 -14.09 -35.57
CA ASN A 301 -32.62 -14.94 -36.70
C ASN A 301 -32.53 -16.40 -36.21
N PRO A 302 -33.59 -17.25 -36.37
CA PRO A 302 -34.89 -16.94 -36.95
C PRO A 302 -35.69 -15.89 -36.16
N ASN A 303 -36.63 -15.26 -36.88
CA ASN A 303 -37.48 -14.20 -36.37
C ASN A 303 -38.52 -14.74 -35.40
N VAL A 304 -38.24 -14.64 -34.09
CA VAL A 304 -39.16 -15.12 -33.03
C VAL A 304 -40.45 -14.32 -32.93
N PHE A 305 -40.55 -13.17 -33.57
CA PHE A 305 -41.71 -12.28 -33.52
C PHE A 305 -42.70 -12.54 -34.65
N ASN A 306 -42.32 -13.31 -35.68
CA ASN A 306 -43.17 -13.59 -36.84
C ASN A 306 -43.06 -15.06 -37.30
N GLY A 307 -43.44 -16.00 -36.43
CA GLY A 307 -43.54 -17.41 -36.75
C GLY A 307 -42.21 -18.10 -37.06
N PHE A 308 -41.10 -17.65 -36.49
CA PHE A 308 -39.77 -18.24 -36.68
C PHE A 308 -39.26 -18.28 -38.13
N LYS A 309 -39.68 -17.34 -38.95
CA LYS A 309 -39.18 -17.24 -40.32
C LYS A 309 -37.65 -16.99 -40.30
N ASN A 310 -36.97 -17.57 -41.27
CA ASN A 310 -35.50 -17.41 -41.42
C ASN A 310 -35.15 -16.03 -42.00
N ASP A 311 -35.46 -14.99 -41.24
CA ASP A 311 -35.10 -13.59 -41.49
C ASP A 311 -34.68 -12.90 -40.19
N PHE A 312 -33.94 -11.80 -40.29
CA PHE A 312 -33.59 -10.99 -39.14
C PHE A 312 -34.74 -10.05 -38.75
N ALA A 313 -35.12 -10.11 -37.49
CA ALA A 313 -36.06 -9.17 -36.93
C ALA A 313 -35.60 -8.60 -35.59
N GLY A 314 -35.93 -7.34 -35.36
CA GLY A 314 -35.58 -6.63 -34.14
C GLY A 314 -36.82 -6.11 -33.41
N MET A 315 -36.71 -6.06 -32.07
CA MET A 315 -37.73 -5.47 -31.22
C MET A 315 -37.08 -4.56 -30.18
N PHE A 316 -37.63 -3.38 -30.04
CA PHE A 316 -37.27 -2.44 -28.97
C PHE A 316 -38.25 -2.56 -27.82
N ASN A 317 -37.71 -2.59 -26.58
CA ASN A 317 -38.52 -2.53 -25.38
C ASN A 317 -37.94 -1.58 -24.35
N VAL A 318 -38.78 -0.93 -23.56
CA VAL A 318 -38.42 -0.08 -22.42
C VAL A 318 -39.28 -0.51 -21.23
N GLY A 319 -38.64 -0.58 -20.07
CA GLY A 319 -39.34 -1.00 -18.86
C GLY A 319 -38.66 -0.51 -17.59
N VAL A 320 -39.37 -0.71 -16.49
CA VAL A 320 -38.87 -0.50 -15.13
C VAL A 320 -38.60 -1.86 -14.51
N MET A 321 -37.39 -2.07 -14.05
CA MET A 321 -36.99 -3.28 -13.35
C MET A 321 -37.00 -3.01 -11.85
N VAL A 322 -37.80 -3.78 -11.10
CA VAL A 322 -37.88 -3.70 -9.64
C VAL A 322 -37.49 -5.06 -9.07
N LYS A 323 -36.44 -5.10 -8.27
CA LYS A 323 -35.98 -6.29 -7.55
C LYS A 323 -36.12 -6.08 -6.05
N VAL A 324 -36.94 -6.88 -5.39
CA VAL A 324 -37.14 -6.87 -3.93
C VAL A 324 -36.61 -8.20 -3.35
N PRO A 325 -35.59 -8.20 -2.51
CA PRO A 325 -35.09 -9.43 -1.86
C PRO A 325 -36.07 -9.85 -0.75
N LEU A 326 -36.87 -10.92 -0.94
CA LEU A 326 -37.83 -11.36 0.06
C LEU A 326 -37.23 -12.26 1.15
N SER A 327 -36.34 -13.16 0.78
CA SER A 327 -35.68 -14.12 1.72
C SER A 327 -34.29 -13.68 2.21
N GLY A 328 -33.70 -12.70 1.59
CA GLY A 328 -32.35 -12.21 1.92
C GLY A 328 -32.22 -11.43 3.25
N TRP A 329 -33.34 -11.13 3.91
CA TRP A 329 -33.32 -10.28 5.11
C TRP A 329 -32.66 -10.97 6.31
N TRP A 330 -32.78 -12.28 6.45
CA TRP A 330 -32.16 -13.01 7.55
C TRP A 330 -30.65 -13.02 7.40
N GLU A 331 -30.14 -13.39 6.24
CA GLU A 331 -28.71 -13.31 5.93
C GLU A 331 -28.20 -11.86 5.98
N GLY A 332 -28.97 -10.92 5.43
CA GLY A 332 -28.67 -9.50 5.44
C GLY A 332 -28.50 -8.91 6.85
N THR A 333 -29.31 -9.37 7.81
CA THR A 333 -29.19 -8.97 9.21
C THR A 333 -27.85 -9.40 9.80
N TYR A 334 -27.41 -10.63 9.56
CA TYR A 334 -26.11 -11.12 10.03
C TYR A 334 -24.95 -10.42 9.33
N ARG A 335 -25.04 -10.20 8.02
CA ARG A 335 -24.06 -9.42 7.25
C ARG A 335 -23.93 -7.98 7.77
N ARG A 336 -25.06 -7.33 8.05
CA ARG A 336 -25.06 -5.99 8.64
C ARG A 336 -24.44 -5.99 10.03
N ASN A 337 -24.74 -6.96 10.89
CA ASN A 337 -24.16 -7.08 12.22
C ASN A 337 -22.66 -7.32 12.15
N SER A 338 -22.18 -8.13 11.20
CA SER A 338 -20.75 -8.30 10.91
C SER A 338 -20.09 -6.98 10.50
N ALA A 339 -20.67 -6.25 9.55
CA ALA A 339 -20.14 -4.94 9.13
C ALA A 339 -20.16 -3.89 10.27
N LYS A 340 -21.16 -3.97 11.18
CA LYS A 340 -21.19 -3.14 12.40
C LYS A 340 -20.06 -3.50 13.36
N ALA A 341 -19.76 -4.80 13.52
CA ALA A 341 -18.63 -5.26 14.32
C ALA A 341 -17.29 -4.79 13.73
N GLU A 342 -17.13 -4.86 12.39
CA GLU A 342 -15.95 -4.31 11.71
C GLU A 342 -15.79 -2.80 11.94
N THR A 343 -16.89 -2.05 11.89
CA THR A 343 -16.87 -0.60 12.23
C THR A 343 -16.43 -0.37 13.67
N ARG A 344 -16.88 -1.22 14.62
CA ARG A 344 -16.49 -1.15 16.03
C ARG A 344 -14.99 -1.45 16.20
N ILE A 345 -14.47 -2.47 15.50
CA ILE A 345 -13.04 -2.79 15.50
C ILE A 345 -12.23 -1.58 15.06
N LYS A 346 -12.59 -0.91 13.95
CA LYS A 346 -11.87 0.29 13.48
C LYS A 346 -11.94 1.47 14.45
N THR A 347 -13.04 1.59 15.19
CA THR A 347 -13.17 2.60 16.26
C THR A 347 -12.24 2.31 17.44
N LEU A 348 -12.13 1.02 17.82
CA LEU A 348 -11.22 0.60 18.89
C LEU A 348 -9.75 0.74 18.47
N GLU A 349 -9.39 0.39 17.24
CA GLU A 349 -8.06 0.63 16.69
C GLU A 349 -7.67 2.12 16.71
N TRP A 350 -8.62 3.01 16.44
CA TRP A 350 -8.39 4.45 16.55
C TRP A 350 -8.14 4.88 17.99
N GLN A 351 -8.89 4.34 18.97
CA GLN A 351 -8.71 4.62 20.39
C GLN A 351 -7.35 4.11 20.90
N ASP A 352 -6.99 2.87 20.56
CA ASP A 352 -5.70 2.27 20.89
C ASP A 352 -4.52 3.04 20.28
N ALA A 353 -4.65 3.48 19.03
CA ALA A 353 -3.63 4.30 18.40
C ALA A 353 -3.46 5.66 19.11
N ARG A 354 -4.55 6.26 19.57
CA ARG A 354 -4.48 7.51 20.33
C ARG A 354 -3.73 7.34 21.65
N GLU A 355 -4.01 6.28 22.40
CA GLU A 355 -3.30 5.95 23.65
C GLU A 355 -1.80 5.67 23.40
N LYS A 356 -1.48 4.93 22.32
CA LYS A 356 -0.09 4.68 21.92
C LYS A 356 0.65 5.95 21.54
N ILE A 357 0.00 6.89 20.84
CA ILE A 357 0.58 8.18 20.49
C ILE A 357 0.85 9.02 21.73
N GLU A 358 -0.06 9.04 22.71
CA GLU A 358 0.14 9.73 23.99
C GLU A 358 1.38 9.20 24.72
N LEU A 359 1.51 7.87 24.81
CA LEU A 359 2.68 7.22 25.37
C LEU A 359 3.95 7.57 24.59
N GLN A 360 3.90 7.51 23.26
CA GLN A 360 5.04 7.80 22.38
C GLN A 360 5.52 9.25 22.50
N VAL A 361 4.59 10.20 22.58
CA VAL A 361 4.93 11.62 22.79
C VAL A 361 5.63 11.80 24.13
N SER A 362 5.09 11.23 25.21
CA SER A 362 5.72 11.27 26.53
C SER A 362 7.11 10.65 26.53
N GLN A 363 7.28 9.47 25.91
CA GLN A 363 8.58 8.82 25.77
C GLN A 363 9.57 9.69 24.98
N SER A 364 9.12 10.38 23.93
CA SER A 364 9.95 11.25 23.12
C SER A 364 10.47 12.45 23.94
N VAL A 365 9.60 13.06 24.74
CA VAL A 365 10.00 14.16 25.67
C VAL A 365 11.07 13.68 26.66
N TYR A 366 10.86 12.51 27.29
CA TYR A 366 11.86 11.95 28.21
C TYR A 366 13.19 11.66 27.52
N LYS A 367 13.16 11.08 26.30
CA LYS A 367 14.37 10.77 25.53
C LYS A 367 15.16 12.03 25.17
N VAL A 368 14.49 13.11 24.73
CA VAL A 368 15.16 14.37 24.40
C VAL A 368 15.81 14.98 25.64
N ASN A 369 15.09 15.01 26.78
CA ASN A 369 15.64 15.52 28.03
C ASN A 369 16.81 14.66 28.56
N GLU A 370 16.73 13.34 28.41
CA GLU A 370 17.82 12.42 28.75
C GLU A 370 19.05 12.64 27.85
N ALA A 371 18.83 12.78 26.52
CA ALA A 371 19.90 13.06 25.57
C ALA A 371 20.63 14.38 25.88
N GLY A 372 19.89 15.44 26.24
CA GLY A 372 20.47 16.71 26.68
C GLY A 372 21.36 16.55 27.93
N LYS A 373 20.89 15.82 28.94
CA LYS A 373 21.69 15.53 30.13
C LYS A 373 22.96 14.71 29.82
N LYS A 374 22.81 13.70 28.94
CA LYS A 374 23.95 12.87 28.49
C LYS A 374 24.98 13.70 27.73
N LEU A 375 24.55 14.64 26.89
CA LEU A 375 25.48 15.54 26.17
C LEU A 375 26.33 16.37 27.12
N ILE A 376 25.67 17.00 28.14
CA ILE A 376 26.39 17.79 29.15
C ILE A 376 27.41 16.91 29.93
N ALA A 377 26.94 15.72 30.36
CA ALA A 377 27.82 14.82 31.12
C ALA A 377 28.98 14.32 30.28
N SER A 378 28.77 14.00 29.00
CA SER A 378 29.82 13.56 28.06
C SER A 378 30.83 14.66 27.79
N SER A 379 30.38 15.92 27.62
CA SER A 379 31.30 17.07 27.43
C SER A 379 32.21 17.27 28.64
N ARG A 380 31.66 17.21 29.88
CA ARG A 380 32.48 17.30 31.11
C ARG A 380 33.42 16.11 31.26
N ASN A 381 32.97 14.91 30.91
CA ASN A 381 33.85 13.72 30.97
C ASN A 381 34.98 13.81 29.98
N MET A 382 34.75 14.37 28.78
CA MET A 382 35.81 14.61 27.81
C MET A 382 36.86 15.58 28.33
N GLU A 383 36.45 16.74 28.88
CA GLU A 383 37.36 17.73 29.50
C GLU A 383 38.20 17.10 30.63
N ASN A 384 37.57 16.32 31.52
CA ASN A 384 38.25 15.62 32.58
C ASN A 384 39.24 14.56 32.08
N ALA A 385 38.87 13.83 31.00
CA ALA A 385 39.71 12.80 30.40
C ALA A 385 40.96 13.42 29.73
N GLU A 386 40.79 14.54 29.03
CA GLU A 386 41.89 15.29 28.42
C GLU A 386 42.87 15.80 29.48
N GLU A 387 42.36 16.37 30.58
CA GLU A 387 43.22 16.84 31.69
C GLU A 387 43.93 15.67 32.39
N ASN A 388 43.24 14.52 32.58
CA ASN A 388 43.90 13.33 33.14
C ASN A 388 44.99 12.79 32.21
N LEU A 389 44.77 12.76 30.90
CA LEU A 389 45.79 12.35 29.92
C LEU A 389 46.99 13.30 29.96
N ARG A 390 46.76 14.61 30.02
CA ARG A 390 47.82 15.61 30.14
C ARG A 390 48.68 15.39 31.40
N ARG A 391 48.04 15.15 32.54
CA ARG A 391 48.74 14.87 33.82
C ARG A 391 49.50 13.55 33.80
N ALA A 392 48.91 12.49 33.21
CA ALA A 392 49.54 11.21 33.07
C ALA A 392 50.82 11.29 32.19
N ASN A 393 50.74 11.98 31.06
CA ASN A 393 51.88 12.20 30.18
C ASN A 393 52.98 12.98 30.90
N PHE A 394 52.64 14.07 31.61
CA PHE A 394 53.60 14.83 32.39
C PHE A 394 54.25 13.98 33.49
N GLY A 395 53.49 13.20 34.26
CA GLY A 395 53.99 12.32 35.29
C GLY A 395 54.88 11.19 34.76
N PHE A 396 54.65 10.72 33.54
CA PHE A 396 55.47 9.73 32.84
C PHE A 396 56.80 10.34 32.38
N GLU A 397 56.77 11.55 31.79
CA GLU A 397 58.02 12.28 31.38
C GLU A 397 58.90 12.60 32.57
N GLU A 398 58.31 12.89 33.72
CA GLU A 398 59.06 13.15 34.96
C GLU A 398 59.47 11.86 35.75
N GLY A 399 59.09 10.67 35.23
CA GLY A 399 59.42 9.38 35.84
C GLY A 399 58.69 9.05 37.14
N VAL A 400 57.63 9.77 37.45
CA VAL A 400 56.81 9.62 38.68
C VAL A 400 55.75 8.53 38.54
N ILE A 401 55.29 8.26 37.32
CA ILE A 401 54.29 7.25 37.01
C ILE A 401 54.90 6.18 36.10
N ARG A 402 54.72 4.87 36.46
CA ARG A 402 55.02 3.75 35.57
C ARG A 402 53.78 3.45 34.72
N LEU A 403 54.03 3.03 33.49
CA LEU A 403 52.97 2.53 32.57
C LEU A 403 52.16 1.38 33.16
#